data_2500d7bb79b501e5cbf7bcb514b7394a
#
_entry.id   2500d7bb79b501e5cbf7bcb514b7394a
#
_cell.length_a   1.000
_cell.length_b   1.000
_cell.length_c   1.000
_cell.angle_alpha   90.00
_cell.angle_beta   90.00
_cell.angle_gamma   90.00
#
_symmetry.space_group_name_H-M   'P 1'
#
loop_
_entity.id
_entity.type
_entity.pdbx_description
1 polymer ?
#
loop_
_entity_poly.entity_id
_entity_poly.type
_entity_poly.pdbx_seq_one_letter_code
_entity_poly.pdbx_strand_id
1 'polypeptide(L)'
;MGELLLCHETIAALPYYIEETGINIYSMEELSYYISGNVYLLDHSFMCESLCTWVEKQMHRVELAQKLRENIRTEGKLSDFVFAILQEIGRAHV
;
A
#
# COMPACT_ATOMS: atom_id res chain seq x y z
N MET A 1 -25.09 8.91 -10.91
CA MET A 1 -24.56 8.89 -10.52
C MET A 1 -24.37 7.96 -9.48
N GLY A 2 -25.00 6.99 -9.29
CA GLY A 2 -24.74 6.06 -8.30
C GLY A 2 -23.36 5.57 -8.34
N GLU A 3 -22.78 5.73 -9.43
CA GLU A 3 -21.47 5.26 -9.55
C GLU A 3 -20.58 5.95 -8.61
N LEU A 4 -20.96 7.04 -8.10
CA LEU A 4 -20.13 7.71 -7.20
C LEU A 4 -19.83 6.89 -6.02
N LEU A 5 -20.74 6.04 -5.65
CA LEU A 5 -20.55 5.28 -4.53
C LEU A 5 -19.43 4.34 -4.70
N LEU A 6 -19.20 3.97 -5.90
CA LEU A 6 -18.19 3.02 -6.15
C LEU A 6 -16.85 3.61 -6.03
N CYS A 7 -16.80 4.89 -5.95
CA CYS A 7 -15.54 5.53 -5.94
C CYS A 7 -14.94 5.71 -4.58
N HIS A 8 -15.29 4.87 -3.68
CA HIS A 8 -14.62 4.92 -2.42
C HIS A 8 -13.19 4.54 -2.60
N GLU A 9 -12.93 3.71 -3.56
CA GLU A 9 -11.58 3.28 -3.78
C GLU A 9 -10.89 4.22 -4.74
N THR A 10 -9.74 4.74 -4.35
CA THR A 10 -8.94 5.59 -5.21
C THR A 10 -8.13 4.71 -6.15
N ILE A 11 -8.26 4.96 -7.43
CA ILE A 11 -7.52 4.21 -8.43
C ILE A 11 -6.36 5.08 -8.89
N ALA A 12 -5.17 4.53 -8.85
CA ALA A 12 -3.98 5.29 -9.21
C ALA A 12 -3.91 5.56 -10.70
N ALA A 13 -3.45 6.75 -11.06
CA ALA A 13 -3.17 7.05 -12.45
C ALA A 13 -1.93 6.26 -12.89
N LEU A 14 -0.97 6.11 -11.96
CA LEU A 14 0.23 5.34 -12.22
C LEU A 14 0.29 4.21 -11.22
N PRO A 15 0.47 2.98 -11.66
CA PRO A 15 0.48 1.85 -10.73
C PRO A 15 1.82 1.72 -10.01
N TYR A 16 1.81 0.97 -8.94
CA TYR A 16 3.03 0.56 -8.28
C TYR A 16 3.40 -0.81 -8.86
N TYR A 17 4.57 -0.87 -9.48
CA TYR A 17 5.00 -2.10 -10.13
C TYR A 17 5.85 -2.93 -9.18
N ILE A 18 5.51 -4.20 -9.02
CA ILE A 18 6.25 -5.10 -8.15
C ILE A 18 7.08 -6.02 -9.05
N GLU A 19 8.38 -5.77 -9.06
CA GLU A 19 9.28 -6.48 -9.96
C GLU A 19 9.32 -7.97 -9.74
N GLU A 20 9.26 -8.40 -8.50
CA GLU A 20 9.36 -9.81 -8.18
C GLU A 20 8.28 -10.65 -8.84
N THR A 21 7.11 -10.09 -9.01
CA THR A 21 6.00 -10.85 -9.58
C THR A 21 5.45 -10.25 -10.87
N GLY A 22 5.95 -9.09 -11.26
CA GLY A 22 5.49 -8.45 -12.48
C GLY A 22 4.09 -7.93 -12.41
N ILE A 23 3.61 -7.61 -11.21
CA ILE A 23 2.25 -7.17 -11.00
C ILE A 23 2.19 -5.66 -10.81
N ASN A 24 1.18 -5.02 -11.41
CA ASN A 24 0.92 -3.60 -11.22
C ASN A 24 -0.20 -3.44 -10.22
N ILE A 25 0.02 -2.60 -9.23
CA ILE A 25 -0.95 -2.34 -8.17
C ILE A 25 -1.55 -0.96 -8.41
N TYR A 26 -2.87 -0.89 -8.54
CA TYR A 26 -3.56 0.35 -8.86
C TYR A 26 -4.36 0.93 -7.70
N SER A 27 -4.50 0.22 -6.60
CA SER A 27 -5.29 0.72 -5.47
C SER A 27 -4.78 0.13 -4.17
N MET A 28 -5.22 0.71 -3.05
CA MET A 28 -4.85 0.17 -1.75
C MET A 28 -5.45 -1.21 -1.55
N GLU A 29 -6.63 -1.45 -2.11
CA GLU A 29 -7.24 -2.76 -1.98
C GLU A 29 -6.45 -3.80 -2.73
N GLU A 30 -5.96 -3.46 -3.91
CA GLU A 30 -5.12 -4.39 -4.65
C GLU A 30 -3.82 -4.65 -3.91
N LEU A 31 -3.28 -3.62 -3.26
CA LEU A 31 -2.06 -3.78 -2.49
C LEU A 31 -2.29 -4.75 -1.33
N SER A 32 -3.40 -4.58 -0.64
CA SER A 32 -3.75 -5.44 0.47
C SER A 32 -3.92 -6.89 -0.01
N TYR A 33 -4.57 -7.04 -1.15
CA TYR A 33 -4.80 -8.36 -1.72
C TYR A 33 -3.47 -9.01 -2.09
N TYR A 34 -2.57 -8.24 -2.67
CA TYR A 34 -1.25 -8.74 -3.03
C TYR A 34 -0.50 -9.20 -1.79
N ILE A 35 -0.53 -8.39 -0.73
CA ILE A 35 0.15 -8.74 0.50
C ILE A 35 -0.39 -10.05 1.05
N SER A 36 -1.71 -10.18 1.11
CA SER A 36 -2.32 -11.38 1.65
C SER A 36 -1.99 -12.64 0.86
N GLY A 37 -1.92 -12.51 -0.44
CA GLY A 37 -1.67 -13.67 -1.28
C GLY A 37 -0.22 -14.01 -1.46
N ASN A 38 0.69 -13.12 -1.04
CA ASN A 38 2.12 -13.32 -1.30
C ASN A 38 2.98 -13.11 -0.07
N VAL A 39 2.41 -13.38 1.09
CA VAL A 39 3.09 -13.09 2.35
C VAL A 39 4.47 -13.76 2.43
N TYR A 40 4.63 -14.93 1.83
CA TYR A 40 5.90 -15.61 1.89
C TYR A 40 6.94 -15.06 0.93
N LEU A 41 6.52 -14.20 0.01
CA LEU A 41 7.45 -13.59 -0.93
C LEU A 41 7.90 -12.22 -0.47
N LEU A 42 7.28 -11.70 0.57
CA LEU A 42 7.63 -10.36 1.03
C LEU A 42 8.93 -10.40 1.83
N ASP A 43 9.77 -9.41 1.62
CA ASP A 43 10.98 -9.29 2.40
C ASP A 43 11.26 -7.80 2.57
N HIS A 44 12.42 -7.46 3.09
CA HIS A 44 12.73 -6.08 3.40
C HIS A 44 12.76 -5.17 2.17
N SER A 45 12.92 -5.74 0.99
CA SER A 45 12.91 -4.92 -0.21
C SER A 45 11.53 -4.32 -0.49
N PHE A 46 10.49 -4.89 0.10
CA PHE A 46 9.14 -4.37 -0.03
C PHE A 46 9.03 -3.04 0.74
N MET A 47 9.85 -2.86 1.78
CA MET A 47 9.87 -1.64 2.58
C MET A 47 10.77 -0.63 1.89
N CYS A 48 10.25 0.07 0.93
CA CYS A 48 11.06 0.99 0.16
C CYS A 48 10.38 2.34 -0.02
N GLU A 49 11.19 3.33 -0.33
CA GLU A 49 10.70 4.69 -0.49
C GLU A 49 9.75 4.79 -1.68
N SER A 50 9.96 3.99 -2.70
CA SER A 50 9.10 4.01 -3.89
C SER A 50 7.65 3.71 -3.52
N LEU A 51 7.44 2.73 -2.65
CA LEU A 51 6.11 2.39 -2.23
C LEU A 51 5.50 3.52 -1.40
N CYS A 52 6.30 4.12 -0.53
CA CYS A 52 5.82 5.23 0.29
C CYS A 52 5.41 6.40 -0.58
N THR A 53 6.20 6.69 -1.62
CA THR A 53 5.89 7.78 -2.53
C THR A 53 4.60 7.48 -3.29
N TRP A 54 4.43 6.25 -3.74
CA TRP A 54 3.23 5.86 -4.45
C TRP A 54 1.99 6.01 -3.55
N VAL A 55 2.10 5.58 -2.30
CA VAL A 55 1.01 5.69 -1.34
C VAL A 55 0.66 7.15 -1.13
N GLU A 56 1.65 8.00 -1.03
CA GLU A 56 1.42 9.42 -0.81
C GLU A 56 0.84 10.11 -2.03
N LYS A 57 1.47 9.90 -3.19
CA LYS A 57 1.12 10.68 -4.38
C LYS A 57 -0.06 10.12 -5.16
N GLN A 58 -0.14 8.81 -5.26
CA GLN A 58 -1.21 8.21 -6.05
C GLN A 58 -2.42 7.87 -5.22
N MET A 59 -2.22 7.47 -3.98
CA MET A 59 -3.32 7.09 -3.12
C MET A 59 -3.76 8.21 -2.20
N HIS A 60 -2.98 9.29 -2.13
CA HIS A 60 -3.27 10.46 -1.29
C HIS A 60 -3.39 10.08 0.18
N ARG A 61 -2.62 9.08 0.61
CA ARG A 61 -2.62 8.66 2.00
C ARG A 61 -1.34 9.19 2.65
N VAL A 62 -1.32 10.49 2.91
CA VAL A 62 -0.12 11.15 3.41
C VAL A 62 0.30 10.63 4.77
N GLU A 63 -0.66 10.47 5.66
CA GLU A 63 -0.31 10.00 7.01
C GLU A 63 0.22 8.59 7.00
N LEU A 64 -0.37 7.72 6.18
CA LEU A 64 0.13 6.36 6.08
C LEU A 64 1.55 6.37 5.51
N ALA A 65 1.77 7.17 4.47
CA ALA A 65 3.11 7.25 3.87
C ALA A 65 4.14 7.70 4.89
N GLN A 66 3.76 8.62 5.78
CA GLN A 66 4.68 9.09 6.81
C GLN A 66 4.98 7.98 7.81
N LYS A 67 3.98 7.20 8.17
CA LYS A 67 4.20 6.07 9.06
C LYS A 67 5.14 5.05 8.44
N LEU A 68 4.95 4.79 7.16
CA LEU A 68 5.78 3.81 6.48
C LEU A 68 7.21 4.30 6.36
N ARG A 69 7.39 5.59 6.06
CA ARG A 69 8.73 6.15 5.98
C ARG A 69 9.42 6.13 7.34
N GLU A 70 8.67 6.39 8.39
CA GLU A 70 9.21 6.36 9.73
C GLU A 70 9.67 4.94 10.07
N ASN A 71 8.88 3.95 9.68
CA ASN A 71 9.23 2.57 9.93
C ASN A 71 10.53 2.20 9.22
N ILE A 72 10.70 2.66 7.99
CA ILE A 72 11.92 2.41 7.24
C ILE A 72 13.11 3.11 7.91
N ARG A 73 12.91 4.36 8.30
CA ARG A 73 13.98 5.18 8.87
C ARG A 73 14.48 4.61 10.19
N THR A 74 13.58 4.03 10.98
CA THR A 74 13.96 3.46 12.26
C THR A 74 14.28 1.97 12.18
N GLU A 75 14.38 1.46 10.95
CA GLU A 75 14.69 0.05 10.72
C GLU A 75 13.70 -0.88 11.42
N GLY A 76 12.42 -0.55 11.27
CA GLY A 76 11.36 -1.34 11.86
C GLY A 76 11.17 -2.67 11.15
N LYS A 77 10.23 -3.44 11.66
CA LYS A 77 9.98 -4.76 11.13
C LYS A 77 9.06 -4.71 9.93
N LEU A 78 9.28 -5.65 9.01
CA LEU A 78 8.42 -5.80 7.85
C LEU A 78 6.98 -6.04 8.29
N SER A 79 6.77 -6.82 9.35
CA SER A 79 5.41 -7.09 9.82
C SER A 79 4.70 -5.81 10.26
N ASP A 80 5.40 -4.88 10.87
CA ASP A 80 4.79 -3.62 11.29
C ASP A 80 4.44 -2.77 10.08
N PHE A 81 5.30 -2.79 9.07
CA PHE A 81 5.10 -2.06 7.84
C PHE A 81 3.83 -2.56 7.15
N VAL A 82 3.73 -3.87 7.00
CA VAL A 82 2.60 -4.51 6.35
C VAL A 82 1.32 -4.29 7.16
N PHE A 83 1.41 -4.38 8.47
CA PHE A 83 0.26 -4.22 9.33
C PHE A 83 -0.32 -2.81 9.21
N ALA A 84 0.54 -1.79 9.09
CA ALA A 84 0.09 -0.42 8.93
C ALA A 84 -0.73 -0.28 7.64
N ILE A 85 -0.30 -0.92 6.57
CA ILE A 85 -1.01 -0.88 5.31
C ILE A 85 -2.37 -1.56 5.44
N LEU A 86 -2.39 -2.74 6.03
CA LEU A 86 -3.64 -3.49 6.17
C LEU A 86 -4.62 -2.80 7.11
N GLN A 87 -4.12 -2.13 8.13
CA GLN A 87 -4.96 -1.39 9.03
C GLN A 87 -5.67 -0.24 8.34
N GLU A 88 -4.99 0.40 7.41
CA GLU A 88 -5.56 1.51 6.70
C GLU A 88 -6.77 1.05 5.88
N ILE A 89 -6.64 -0.12 5.24
CA ILE A 89 -7.74 -0.69 4.47
C ILE A 89 -8.91 -1.04 5.39
N GLY A 90 -8.60 -1.66 6.52
CA GLY A 90 -9.63 -2.04 7.46
C GLY A 90 -10.42 -0.85 7.96
N ARG A 91 -9.72 0.27 8.18
CA ARG A 91 -10.35 1.48 8.63
C ARG A 91 -11.33 1.98 7.58
N ALA A 92 -10.96 1.87 6.34
CA ALA A 92 -11.79 2.36 5.26
C ALA A 92 -13.10 1.58 5.15
N HIS A 93 -13.13 0.39 5.65
CA HIS A 93 -14.31 -0.43 5.57
C HIS A 93 -15.23 -0.29 6.76
N VAL A 94 -14.81 0.42 7.76
CA VAL A 94 -15.65 0.65 8.90
C VAL A 94 -16.54 1.84 8.66
#